data_5c64b75a895be0ad32a1ce37591ba936
#
_entry.id   5c64b75a895be0ad32a1ce37591ba936
#
_cell.length_a   1.000
_cell.length_b   1.000
_cell.length_c   1.000
_cell.angle_alpha   90.00
_cell.angle_beta   90.00
_cell.angle_gamma   90.00
#
_symmetry.space_group_name_H-M   'P 1'
#
loop_
_entity.id
_entity.type
_entity.pdbx_description
1 polymer ?
#
loop_
_entity_poly.entity_id
_entity_poly.type
_entity_poly.pdbx_seq_one_letter_code
_entity_poly.pdbx_strand_id
1 'polypeptide(L)'
;MGGISYQYREANHSPSHEYLYPHVSNFLKDVPQGSIVMDAGCGNGSFIAQFRDRKWQLHGSDLSSTGIEIARQTFPDINFFLADGQTLYADFLATVGQVDAVVSTEVIEHIYDPRGFLRNCYDLLKPGGTFVLTTPYHGYIKNVLLAVSGKMDQHFTVLWDHGHIKFWSRETLTKALSETGFTNVEFAGAGRIPYVWKSMVLKATKPRS
;
A
#
# COMPACT_ATOMS: atom_id res chain seq x y z
N MET A 1 23.34 -2.16 -8.64
CA MET A 1 23.44 -1.21 -7.52
C MET A 1 22.44 -1.66 -6.49
N GLY A 2 22.92 -2.22 -5.36
CA GLY A 2 22.06 -2.71 -4.28
C GLY A 2 21.33 -1.51 -3.64
N GLY A 3 20.04 -1.38 -3.85
CA GLY A 3 19.22 -0.40 -3.14
C GLY A 3 19.24 -0.75 -1.65
N ILE A 4 19.57 0.23 -0.81
CA ILE A 4 19.49 0.07 0.63
C ILE A 4 17.99 -0.01 0.95
N SER A 5 17.49 -1.19 1.36
CA SER A 5 16.11 -1.37 1.76
C SER A 5 15.89 -0.93 3.21
N TYR A 6 14.66 -0.54 3.55
CA TYR A 6 14.30 -0.21 4.93
C TYR A 6 14.57 -1.41 5.85
N GLN A 7 15.20 -1.16 7.03
CA GLN A 7 15.57 -2.19 7.98
C GLN A 7 14.53 -2.27 9.10
N TYR A 8 13.80 -3.38 9.14
CA TYR A 8 12.88 -3.69 10.24
C TYR A 8 13.64 -4.36 11.39
N ARG A 9 13.24 -4.10 12.64
CA ARG A 9 13.82 -4.71 13.84
C ARG A 9 12.85 -5.65 14.55
N GLU A 10 11.56 -5.39 14.42
CA GLU A 10 10.48 -6.11 15.14
C GLU A 10 9.19 -6.10 14.29
N ALA A 11 8.25 -7.00 14.63
CA ALA A 11 6.92 -7.07 14.00
C ALA A 11 5.92 -6.07 14.62
N ASN A 12 6.38 -4.90 15.05
CA ASN A 12 5.52 -3.89 15.64
C ASN A 12 4.62 -3.21 14.60
N HIS A 13 3.41 -2.87 15.04
CA HIS A 13 2.50 -2.06 14.23
C HIS A 13 3.05 -0.64 14.05
N SER A 14 3.01 -0.14 12.82
CA SER A 14 3.21 1.29 12.58
C SER A 14 2.07 2.09 13.22
N PRO A 15 2.32 3.28 13.81
CA PRO A 15 1.26 4.17 14.32
C PRO A 15 0.22 4.55 13.26
N SER A 16 0.56 4.43 11.97
CA SER A 16 -0.38 4.64 10.86
C SER A 16 -1.43 3.54 10.75
N HIS A 17 -1.13 2.31 11.17
CA HIS A 17 -2.05 1.17 11.06
C HIS A 17 -3.36 1.42 11.83
N GLU A 18 -3.30 2.07 12.99
CA GLU A 18 -4.47 2.35 13.82
C GLU A 18 -5.55 3.16 13.10
N TYR A 19 -5.14 4.21 12.37
CA TYR A 19 -6.09 5.06 11.67
C TYR A 19 -6.34 4.66 10.21
N LEU A 20 -5.49 3.81 9.61
CA LEU A 20 -5.67 3.29 8.25
C LEU A 20 -6.56 2.06 8.20
N TYR A 21 -6.40 1.13 9.15
CA TYR A 21 -7.08 -0.16 9.17
C TYR A 21 -8.61 -0.05 9.02
N PRO A 22 -9.34 0.83 9.73
CA PRO A 22 -10.79 0.92 9.59
C PRO A 22 -11.23 1.27 8.18
N HIS A 23 -10.50 2.16 7.49
CA HIS A 23 -10.81 2.58 6.11
C HIS A 23 -10.49 1.48 5.11
N VAL A 24 -9.31 0.86 5.20
CA VAL A 24 -8.91 -0.26 4.33
C VAL A 24 -9.87 -1.43 4.52
N SER A 25 -10.18 -1.79 5.77
CA SER A 25 -11.13 -2.86 6.10
C SER A 25 -12.53 -2.60 5.53
N ASN A 26 -13.01 -1.34 5.58
CA ASN A 26 -14.30 -0.98 4.98
C ASN A 26 -14.28 -1.07 3.45
N PHE A 27 -13.20 -0.68 2.79
CA PHE A 27 -13.05 -0.79 1.33
C PHE A 27 -12.95 -2.23 0.85
N LEU A 28 -12.49 -3.14 1.71
CA LEU A 28 -12.40 -4.58 1.45
C LEU A 28 -13.60 -5.39 1.97
N LYS A 29 -14.66 -4.74 2.48
CA LYS A 29 -15.79 -5.44 3.13
C LYS A 29 -16.52 -6.43 2.22
N ASP A 30 -16.55 -6.15 0.92
CA ASP A 30 -17.24 -6.95 -0.09
C ASP A 30 -16.36 -8.05 -0.72
N VAL A 31 -15.08 -8.17 -0.29
CA VAL A 31 -14.18 -9.25 -0.72
C VAL A 31 -14.62 -10.55 -0.04
N PRO A 32 -14.99 -11.60 -0.80
CA PRO A 32 -15.55 -12.83 -0.24
C PRO A 32 -14.58 -13.60 0.66
N GLN A 33 -15.10 -14.45 1.53
CA GLN A 33 -14.27 -15.44 2.24
C GLN A 33 -13.63 -16.42 1.24
N GLY A 34 -12.43 -16.89 1.56
CA GLY A 34 -11.66 -17.77 0.69
C GLY A 34 -10.90 -17.03 -0.43
N SER A 35 -11.11 -15.71 -0.59
CA SER A 35 -10.38 -14.89 -1.56
C SER A 35 -8.88 -14.89 -1.29
N ILE A 36 -8.10 -14.70 -2.36
CA ILE A 36 -6.65 -14.50 -2.30
C ILE A 36 -6.40 -12.98 -2.20
N VAL A 37 -5.68 -12.55 -1.17
CA VAL A 37 -5.37 -11.13 -0.91
C VAL A 37 -3.86 -10.95 -0.80
N MET A 38 -3.31 -10.00 -1.56
CA MET A 38 -1.88 -9.66 -1.59
C MET A 38 -1.64 -8.29 -0.97
N ASP A 39 -0.69 -8.19 -0.04
CA ASP A 39 -0.15 -6.93 0.45
C ASP A 39 1.16 -6.60 -0.28
N ALA A 40 1.10 -5.61 -1.17
CA ALA A 40 2.24 -5.17 -1.97
C ALA A 40 3.01 -4.05 -1.24
N GLY A 41 4.17 -4.39 -0.70
CA GLY A 41 4.93 -3.58 0.24
C GLY A 41 4.52 -3.86 1.70
N CYS A 42 4.47 -5.14 2.08
CA CYS A 42 3.95 -5.58 3.38
C CYS A 42 4.88 -5.30 4.58
N GLY A 43 6.12 -4.89 4.35
CA GLY A 43 7.13 -4.69 5.40
C GLY A 43 7.32 -5.92 6.27
N ASN A 44 7.07 -5.76 7.56
CA ASN A 44 7.13 -6.83 8.56
C ASN A 44 5.83 -7.66 8.69
N GLY A 45 4.88 -7.51 7.78
CA GLY A 45 3.63 -8.27 7.73
C GLY A 45 2.55 -7.86 8.74
N SER A 46 2.83 -6.91 9.64
CA SER A 46 1.94 -6.56 10.74
C SER A 46 0.61 -5.93 10.30
N PHE A 47 0.54 -5.29 9.12
CA PHE A 47 -0.71 -4.73 8.62
C PHE A 47 -1.64 -5.81 8.07
N ILE A 48 -1.15 -6.64 7.15
CA ILE A 48 -1.97 -7.69 6.52
C ILE A 48 -2.42 -8.74 7.54
N ALA A 49 -1.63 -9.02 8.58
CA ALA A 49 -1.98 -9.96 9.64
C ALA A 49 -3.24 -9.56 10.43
N GLN A 50 -3.67 -8.29 10.40
CA GLN A 50 -4.91 -7.83 11.04
C GLN A 50 -6.18 -8.39 10.34
N PHE A 51 -6.04 -8.91 9.12
CA PHE A 51 -7.16 -9.47 8.35
C PHE A 51 -7.32 -11.00 8.48
N ARG A 52 -6.61 -11.66 9.38
CA ARG A 52 -6.68 -13.13 9.58
C ARG A 52 -8.10 -13.64 9.79
N ASP A 53 -8.93 -12.90 10.52
CA ASP A 53 -10.31 -13.29 10.83
C ASP A 53 -11.24 -13.28 9.59
N ARG A 54 -10.80 -12.67 8.47
CA ARG A 54 -11.58 -12.62 7.23
C ARG A 54 -11.62 -13.95 6.48
N LYS A 55 -10.82 -14.96 6.90
CA LYS A 55 -10.70 -16.27 6.23
C LYS A 55 -10.25 -16.15 4.77
N TRP A 56 -9.38 -15.20 4.49
CA TRP A 56 -8.71 -15.03 3.22
C TRP A 56 -7.39 -15.80 3.17
N GLN A 57 -6.93 -16.13 1.97
CA GLN A 57 -5.57 -16.59 1.73
C GLN A 57 -4.68 -15.35 1.64
N LEU A 58 -3.95 -15.06 2.71
CA LEU A 58 -3.15 -13.86 2.83
C LEU A 58 -1.74 -14.09 2.30
N HIS A 59 -1.28 -13.13 1.49
CA HIS A 59 0.08 -13.07 0.97
C HIS A 59 0.65 -11.68 1.18
N GLY A 60 1.98 -11.58 1.30
CA GLY A 60 2.67 -10.29 1.38
C GLY A 60 3.98 -10.30 0.62
N SER A 61 4.37 -9.16 0.06
CA SER A 61 5.67 -8.98 -0.58
C SER A 61 6.32 -7.67 -0.19
N ASP A 62 7.64 -7.68 -0.01
CA ASP A 62 8.42 -6.47 0.29
C ASP A 62 9.85 -6.61 -0.24
N LEU A 63 10.53 -5.49 -0.49
CA LEU A 63 11.95 -5.43 -0.86
C LEU A 63 12.88 -5.64 0.35
N SER A 64 12.37 -5.45 1.57
CA SER A 64 13.16 -5.59 2.80
C SER A 64 13.30 -7.06 3.20
N SER A 65 14.51 -7.60 3.06
CA SER A 65 14.80 -8.97 3.52
C SER A 65 14.58 -9.14 5.02
N THR A 66 14.94 -8.13 5.83
CA THR A 66 14.71 -8.15 7.29
C THR A 66 13.22 -8.10 7.63
N GLY A 67 12.43 -7.32 6.88
CA GLY A 67 10.98 -7.29 7.03
C GLY A 67 10.34 -8.63 6.74
N ILE A 68 10.69 -9.25 5.63
CA ILE A 68 10.16 -10.57 5.21
C ILE A 68 10.58 -11.68 6.18
N GLU A 69 11.81 -11.65 6.69
CA GLU A 69 12.26 -12.63 7.68
C GLU A 69 11.45 -12.54 8.97
N ILE A 70 11.26 -11.33 9.50
CA ILE A 70 10.43 -11.08 10.68
C ILE A 70 8.97 -11.49 10.44
N ALA A 71 8.42 -11.15 9.26
CA ALA A 71 7.05 -11.50 8.88
C ALA A 71 6.82 -13.01 8.89
N ARG A 72 7.71 -13.78 8.27
CA ARG A 72 7.67 -15.27 8.22
C ARG A 72 7.74 -15.91 9.59
N GLN A 73 8.59 -15.37 10.47
CA GLN A 73 8.73 -15.89 11.84
C GLN A 73 7.53 -15.59 12.71
N THR A 74 6.96 -14.38 12.55
CA THR A 74 5.86 -13.90 13.41
C THR A 74 4.49 -14.42 12.94
N PHE A 75 4.30 -14.56 11.62
CA PHE A 75 3.03 -14.91 11.00
C PHE A 75 3.17 -16.10 10.06
N PRO A 76 3.45 -17.33 10.58
CA PRO A 76 3.76 -18.51 9.76
C PRO A 76 2.58 -19.04 8.92
N ASP A 77 1.38 -18.57 9.19
CA ASP A 77 0.14 -18.87 8.46
C ASP A 77 -0.07 -17.97 7.24
N ILE A 78 0.77 -16.94 7.03
CA ILE A 78 0.74 -16.03 5.89
C ILE A 78 1.96 -16.28 4.99
N ASN A 79 1.76 -16.31 3.68
CA ASN A 79 2.87 -16.51 2.73
C ASN A 79 3.53 -15.17 2.38
N PHE A 80 4.81 -15.02 2.73
CA PHE A 80 5.58 -13.82 2.45
C PHE A 80 6.68 -14.06 1.42
N PHE A 81 6.84 -13.12 0.49
CA PHE A 81 7.77 -13.19 -0.62
C PHE A 81 8.74 -11.99 -0.57
N LEU A 82 10.02 -12.25 -0.72
CA LEU A 82 10.98 -11.18 -0.93
C LEU A 82 10.83 -10.66 -2.36
N ALA A 83 10.48 -9.38 -2.50
CA ALA A 83 10.40 -8.73 -3.80
C ALA A 83 11.81 -8.40 -4.32
N ASP A 84 12.11 -8.76 -5.55
CA ASP A 84 13.36 -8.42 -6.24
C ASP A 84 13.13 -7.49 -7.45
N GLY A 85 12.20 -6.55 -7.31
CA GLY A 85 11.83 -5.63 -8.38
C GLY A 85 10.77 -6.18 -9.34
N GLN A 86 11.11 -6.54 -10.57
CA GLN A 86 10.12 -6.99 -11.57
C GLN A 86 9.84 -8.50 -11.56
N THR A 87 10.78 -9.30 -11.09
CA THR A 87 10.73 -10.77 -11.19
C THR A 87 9.70 -11.39 -10.26
N LEU A 88 9.52 -10.84 -9.06
CA LEU A 88 8.59 -11.37 -8.06
C LEU A 88 7.16 -11.55 -8.57
N TYR A 89 6.65 -10.55 -9.26
CA TYR A 89 5.24 -10.60 -9.70
C TYR A 89 5.01 -11.68 -10.76
N ALA A 90 6.00 -11.94 -11.63
CA ALA A 90 5.93 -13.03 -12.60
C ALA A 90 5.95 -14.40 -11.91
N ASP A 91 6.85 -14.62 -10.95
CA ASP A 91 6.95 -15.87 -10.20
C ASP A 91 5.72 -16.11 -9.32
N PHE A 92 5.20 -15.05 -8.68
CA PHE A 92 3.96 -15.12 -7.92
C PHE A 92 2.78 -15.52 -8.82
N LEU A 93 2.61 -14.85 -9.98
CA LEU A 93 1.56 -15.17 -10.93
C LEU A 93 1.66 -16.60 -11.48
N ALA A 94 2.88 -17.10 -11.70
CA ALA A 94 3.10 -18.47 -12.13
C ALA A 94 2.77 -19.50 -11.04
N THR A 95 2.95 -19.17 -9.77
CA THR A 95 2.80 -20.10 -8.65
C THR A 95 1.42 -20.04 -8.00
N VAL A 96 0.90 -18.82 -7.77
CA VAL A 96 -0.36 -18.57 -7.05
C VAL A 96 -1.48 -18.15 -8.00
N GLY A 97 -1.13 -17.48 -9.11
CA GLY A 97 -2.08 -16.90 -10.05
C GLY A 97 -2.52 -15.48 -9.65
N GLN A 98 -3.59 -15.02 -10.31
CA GLN A 98 -4.16 -13.71 -10.00
C GLN A 98 -4.95 -13.73 -8.69
N VAL A 99 -4.98 -12.57 -8.02
CA VAL A 99 -5.61 -12.38 -6.71
C VAL A 99 -6.94 -11.61 -6.80
N ASP A 100 -7.77 -11.76 -5.78
CA ASP A 100 -9.08 -11.09 -5.69
C ASP A 100 -8.94 -9.65 -5.19
N ALA A 101 -7.94 -9.39 -4.34
CA ALA A 101 -7.63 -8.03 -3.88
C ALA A 101 -6.13 -7.82 -3.69
N VAL A 102 -5.68 -6.60 -3.95
CA VAL A 102 -4.35 -6.09 -3.60
C VAL A 102 -4.51 -4.94 -2.62
N VAL A 103 -3.71 -4.96 -1.56
CA VAL A 103 -3.55 -3.87 -0.60
C VAL A 103 -2.13 -3.32 -0.73
N SER A 104 -1.95 -2.02 -0.52
CA SER A 104 -0.62 -1.41 -0.43
C SER A 104 -0.69 -0.20 0.50
N THR A 105 0.00 -0.26 1.64
CA THR A 105 -0.12 0.74 2.70
C THR A 105 1.17 1.54 2.89
N GLU A 106 1.10 2.86 2.59
CA GLU A 106 2.24 3.80 2.74
C GLU A 106 3.49 3.29 1.99
N VAL A 107 3.33 2.99 0.68
CA VAL A 107 4.38 2.44 -0.19
C VAL A 107 4.66 3.32 -1.39
N ILE A 108 3.62 3.76 -2.12
CA ILE A 108 3.76 4.42 -3.43
C ILE A 108 4.53 5.75 -3.35
N GLU A 109 4.59 6.39 -2.20
CA GLU A 109 5.39 7.60 -1.95
C GLU A 109 6.89 7.36 -1.95
N HIS A 110 7.31 6.11 -1.76
CA HIS A 110 8.72 5.67 -1.78
C HIS A 110 9.15 5.12 -3.15
N ILE A 111 8.20 4.90 -4.07
CA ILE A 111 8.46 4.23 -5.35
C ILE A 111 8.99 5.22 -6.39
N TYR A 112 10.17 4.92 -6.97
CA TYR A 112 10.76 5.74 -8.03
C TYR A 112 9.95 5.68 -9.33
N ASP A 113 9.51 4.46 -9.75
CA ASP A 113 8.58 4.25 -10.88
C ASP A 113 7.17 3.85 -10.38
N PRO A 114 6.34 4.79 -9.96
CA PRO A 114 5.00 4.49 -9.46
C PRO A 114 4.08 3.94 -10.55
N ARG A 115 4.31 4.27 -11.82
CA ARG A 115 3.50 3.73 -12.93
C ARG A 115 3.77 2.25 -13.15
N GLY A 116 5.04 1.82 -13.07
CA GLY A 116 5.42 0.40 -13.09
C GLY A 116 4.81 -0.36 -11.91
N PHE A 117 4.89 0.21 -10.71
CA PHE A 117 4.27 -0.37 -9.52
C PHE A 117 2.74 -0.55 -9.67
N LEU A 118 2.03 0.48 -10.15
CA LEU A 118 0.59 0.41 -10.37
C LEU A 118 0.22 -0.63 -11.44
N ARG A 119 1.00 -0.75 -12.53
CA ARG A 119 0.80 -1.79 -13.54
C ARG A 119 0.98 -3.19 -12.94
N ASN A 120 2.01 -3.40 -12.12
CA ASN A 120 2.22 -4.68 -11.45
C ASN A 120 1.03 -5.04 -10.54
N CYS A 121 0.53 -4.09 -9.75
CA CYS A 121 -0.68 -4.31 -8.93
C CYS A 121 -1.92 -4.60 -9.80
N TYR A 122 -2.04 -3.94 -10.95
CA TYR A 122 -3.13 -4.18 -11.90
C TYR A 122 -3.06 -5.59 -12.49
N ASP A 123 -1.87 -6.04 -12.90
CA ASP A 123 -1.67 -7.35 -13.52
C ASP A 123 -1.88 -8.50 -12.53
N LEU A 124 -1.54 -8.29 -11.26
CA LEU A 124 -1.83 -9.23 -10.18
C LEU A 124 -3.31 -9.49 -9.98
N LEU A 125 -4.17 -8.50 -10.23
CA LEU A 125 -5.60 -8.62 -9.97
C LEU A 125 -6.33 -9.43 -11.03
N LYS A 126 -7.28 -10.24 -10.60
CA LYS A 126 -8.32 -10.81 -11.44
C LYS A 126 -9.18 -9.70 -12.05
N PRO A 127 -9.81 -9.91 -13.23
CA PRO A 127 -10.87 -9.02 -13.70
C PRO A 127 -11.98 -8.87 -12.64
N GLY A 128 -12.36 -7.64 -12.31
CA GLY A 128 -13.26 -7.30 -11.21
C GLY A 128 -12.59 -7.22 -9.83
N GLY A 129 -11.29 -7.48 -9.73
CA GLY A 129 -10.53 -7.42 -8.48
C GLY A 129 -10.40 -6.00 -7.90
N THR A 130 -10.19 -5.94 -6.60
CA THR A 130 -10.14 -4.69 -5.83
C THR A 130 -8.70 -4.31 -5.49
N PHE A 131 -8.33 -3.07 -5.76
CA PHE A 131 -7.08 -2.48 -5.28
C PHE A 131 -7.38 -1.43 -4.21
N VAL A 132 -6.72 -1.54 -3.05
CA VAL A 132 -6.79 -0.52 -1.99
C VAL A 132 -5.36 -0.07 -1.68
N LEU A 133 -5.09 1.24 -1.82
CA LEU A 133 -3.79 1.78 -1.48
C LEU A 133 -3.91 3.00 -0.57
N THR A 134 -2.89 3.20 0.25
CA THR A 134 -2.76 4.38 1.10
C THR A 134 -1.45 5.11 0.83
N THR A 135 -1.44 6.40 1.12
CA THR A 135 -0.25 7.25 1.05
C THR A 135 -0.50 8.54 1.85
N PRO A 136 0.53 9.26 2.33
CA PRO A 136 0.35 10.56 2.96
C PRO A 136 -0.46 11.52 2.09
N TYR A 137 -1.39 12.22 2.72
CA TYR A 137 -2.26 13.17 2.01
C TYR A 137 -1.57 14.53 1.82
N HIS A 138 -1.43 14.96 0.56
CA HIS A 138 -0.87 16.25 0.16
C HIS A 138 -1.93 17.12 -0.56
N GLY A 139 -3.02 17.43 0.15
CA GLY A 139 -4.07 18.32 -0.39
C GLY A 139 -3.71 19.81 -0.22
N TYR A 140 -4.34 20.64 -1.06
CA TYR A 140 -4.08 22.07 -1.13
C TYR A 140 -4.15 22.77 0.24
N ILE A 141 -5.26 22.61 0.98
CA ILE A 141 -5.48 23.27 2.27
C ILE A 141 -4.40 22.87 3.29
N LYS A 142 -4.08 21.57 3.39
CA LYS A 142 -3.01 21.08 4.28
C LYS A 142 -1.67 21.71 3.93
N ASN A 143 -1.32 21.76 2.65
CA ASN A 143 -0.04 22.33 2.21
C ASN A 143 0.06 23.84 2.48
N VAL A 144 -1.03 24.60 2.27
CA VAL A 144 -1.09 26.02 2.63
C VAL A 144 -0.89 26.22 4.12
N LEU A 145 -1.56 25.43 4.98
CA LEU A 145 -1.40 25.50 6.43
C LEU A 145 0.03 25.17 6.88
N LEU A 146 0.68 24.17 6.26
CA LEU A 146 2.07 23.83 6.52
C LEU A 146 3.02 24.98 6.14
N ALA A 147 2.81 25.60 4.98
CA ALA A 147 3.62 26.72 4.50
C ALA A 147 3.48 27.94 5.41
N VAL A 148 2.25 28.36 5.73
CA VAL A 148 1.98 29.53 6.59
C VAL A 148 2.47 29.30 8.03
N SER A 149 2.40 28.07 8.54
CA SER A 149 2.88 27.73 9.89
C SER A 149 4.40 27.50 9.99
N GLY A 150 5.14 27.56 8.87
CA GLY A 150 6.59 27.30 8.84
C GLY A 150 6.96 25.84 9.12
N LYS A 151 6.03 24.87 8.91
CA LYS A 151 6.22 23.46 9.25
C LYS A 151 6.58 22.57 8.06
N MET A 152 6.95 23.17 6.93
CA MET A 152 7.28 22.41 5.71
C MET A 152 8.46 21.46 5.93
N ASP A 153 9.57 21.95 6.51
CA ASP A 153 10.77 21.14 6.74
C ASP A 153 10.52 19.95 7.67
N GLN A 154 9.69 20.16 8.71
CA GLN A 154 9.28 19.09 9.62
C GLN A 154 8.38 18.04 8.92
N HIS A 155 7.61 18.49 7.92
CA HIS A 155 6.67 17.62 7.21
C HIS A 155 7.35 16.80 6.10
N PHE A 156 8.27 17.41 5.36
CA PHE A 156 8.95 16.72 4.26
C PHE A 156 10.12 15.84 4.69
N THR A 157 10.65 16.04 5.90
CA THR A 157 11.67 15.17 6.53
C THR A 157 12.83 14.81 5.58
N VAL A 158 13.40 15.81 4.88
CA VAL A 158 14.39 15.63 3.81
C VAL A 158 15.68 14.91 4.24
N LEU A 159 15.98 14.89 5.55
CA LEU A 159 17.13 14.18 6.12
C LEU A 159 16.81 12.72 6.50
N TRP A 160 15.59 12.27 6.29
CA TRP A 160 15.23 10.88 6.54
C TRP A 160 15.63 10.01 5.32
N ASP A 161 16.67 9.20 5.50
CA ASP A 161 17.10 8.24 4.49
C ASP A 161 15.95 7.27 4.18
N HIS A 162 15.68 7.03 2.89
CA HIS A 162 14.52 6.28 2.39
C HIS A 162 13.16 6.92 2.66
N GLY A 163 13.12 8.23 2.96
CA GLY A 163 11.90 8.99 3.14
C GLY A 163 11.04 9.10 1.87
N HIS A 164 10.03 9.94 1.94
CA HIS A 164 9.09 10.12 0.84
C HIS A 164 9.74 10.88 -0.34
N ILE A 165 9.63 10.33 -1.53
CA ILE A 165 10.11 10.94 -2.79
C ILE A 165 8.97 11.38 -3.69
N LYS A 166 7.72 10.98 -3.42
CA LYS A 166 6.52 11.39 -4.13
C LYS A 166 5.48 11.96 -3.15
N PHE A 167 4.85 13.04 -3.55
CA PHE A 167 3.87 13.78 -2.74
C PHE A 167 2.53 13.79 -3.45
N TRP A 168 1.68 12.82 -3.12
CA TRP A 168 0.43 12.56 -3.82
C TRP A 168 -0.72 13.42 -3.31
N SER A 169 -1.44 14.06 -4.22
CA SER A 169 -2.80 14.56 -3.96
C SER A 169 -3.83 13.52 -4.40
N ARG A 170 -5.08 13.67 -3.94
CA ARG A 170 -6.19 12.84 -4.42
C ARG A 170 -6.28 12.86 -5.95
N GLU A 171 -6.16 14.02 -6.56
CA GLU A 171 -6.28 14.20 -8.01
C GLU A 171 -5.16 13.46 -8.77
N THR A 172 -3.89 13.67 -8.38
CA THR A 172 -2.75 13.07 -9.05
C THR A 172 -2.72 11.56 -8.94
N LEU A 173 -3.10 11.01 -7.76
CA LEU A 173 -3.15 9.57 -7.57
C LEU A 173 -4.35 8.93 -8.30
N THR A 174 -5.52 9.57 -8.28
CA THR A 174 -6.68 9.12 -9.08
C THR A 174 -6.35 9.10 -10.58
N LYS A 175 -5.66 10.13 -11.09
CA LYS A 175 -5.20 10.17 -12.47
C LYS A 175 -4.25 9.02 -12.80
N ALA A 176 -3.26 8.76 -11.94
CA ALA A 176 -2.31 7.66 -12.14
C ALA A 176 -3.01 6.28 -12.16
N LEU A 177 -3.99 6.06 -11.28
CA LEU A 177 -4.82 4.86 -11.28
C LEU A 177 -5.62 4.72 -12.57
N SER A 178 -6.30 5.78 -13.02
CA SER A 178 -7.10 5.77 -14.23
C SER A 178 -6.25 5.53 -15.49
N GLU A 179 -5.06 6.14 -15.57
CA GLU A 179 -4.11 5.93 -16.67
C GLU A 179 -3.54 4.49 -16.71
N THR A 180 -3.56 3.79 -15.57
CA THR A 180 -3.18 2.37 -15.48
C THR A 180 -4.31 1.44 -15.97
N GLY A 181 -5.55 1.93 -16.02
CA GLY A 181 -6.74 1.18 -16.43
C GLY A 181 -7.71 0.86 -15.28
N PHE A 182 -7.42 1.30 -14.07
CA PHE A 182 -8.36 1.16 -12.94
C PHE A 182 -9.58 2.05 -13.13
N THR A 183 -10.70 1.58 -12.63
CA THR A 183 -12.01 2.28 -12.65
C THR A 183 -12.60 2.38 -11.24
N ASN A 184 -13.72 3.10 -11.09
CA ASN A 184 -14.47 3.22 -9.83
C ASN A 184 -13.59 3.64 -8.65
N VAL A 185 -12.81 4.73 -8.82
CA VAL A 185 -11.91 5.22 -7.78
C VAL A 185 -12.71 5.89 -6.66
N GLU A 186 -12.70 5.29 -5.48
CA GLU A 186 -13.28 5.82 -4.25
C GLU A 186 -12.18 6.40 -3.35
N PHE A 187 -12.53 7.36 -2.49
CA PHE A 187 -11.59 8.07 -1.62
C PHE A 187 -12.08 8.14 -0.18
N ALA A 188 -11.17 7.96 0.76
CA ALA A 188 -11.36 8.27 2.18
C ALA A 188 -10.11 8.99 2.72
N GLY A 189 -10.32 10.00 3.56
CA GLY A 189 -9.23 10.63 4.30
C GLY A 189 -9.11 10.02 5.69
N ALA A 190 -7.89 9.87 6.20
CA ALA A 190 -7.59 9.16 7.44
C ALA A 190 -6.69 9.98 8.39
N GLY A 191 -6.87 9.78 9.70
CA GLY A 191 -5.98 10.20 10.77
C GLY A 191 -6.15 11.62 11.31
N ARG A 192 -7.01 12.46 10.77
CA ARG A 192 -7.37 13.82 11.26
C ARG A 192 -8.71 14.27 10.70
N ILE A 193 -9.07 15.53 10.95
CA ILE A 193 -10.26 16.17 10.40
C ILE A 193 -10.15 16.39 8.88
N PRO A 194 -11.29 16.59 8.18
CA PRO A 194 -11.34 16.82 6.74
C PRO A 194 -10.36 17.89 6.24
N TYR A 195 -9.77 17.63 5.08
CA TYR A 195 -8.80 18.47 4.35
C TYR A 195 -7.41 18.60 4.98
N VAL A 196 -7.21 18.14 6.24
CA VAL A 196 -5.90 18.10 6.91
C VAL A 196 -5.52 16.67 7.35
N TRP A 197 -6.07 15.66 6.70
CA TRP A 197 -5.76 14.24 6.97
C TRP A 197 -4.26 13.94 7.00
N LYS A 198 -3.87 12.93 7.79
CA LYS A 198 -2.50 12.42 7.76
C LYS A 198 -2.25 11.68 6.44
N SER A 199 -3.12 10.74 6.14
CA SER A 199 -3.06 9.90 4.94
C SER A 199 -4.38 9.91 4.18
N MET A 200 -4.35 9.43 2.95
CA MET A 200 -5.53 9.14 2.15
C MET A 200 -5.56 7.65 1.79
N VAL A 201 -6.75 7.13 1.65
CA VAL A 201 -7.02 5.76 1.23
C VAL A 201 -7.83 5.83 -0.06
N LEU A 202 -7.36 5.17 -1.10
CA LEU A 202 -8.09 5.02 -2.35
C LEU A 202 -8.41 3.55 -2.59
N LYS A 203 -9.65 3.29 -3.04
CA LYS A 203 -10.05 2.00 -3.59
C LYS A 203 -10.25 2.17 -5.08
N ALA A 204 -9.82 1.20 -5.86
CA ALA A 204 -10.05 1.16 -7.31
C ALA A 204 -10.37 -0.27 -7.74
N THR A 205 -10.98 -0.44 -8.90
CA THR A 205 -11.39 -1.75 -9.41
C THR A 205 -10.74 -2.00 -10.77
N LYS A 206 -10.20 -3.21 -10.97
CA LYS A 206 -9.83 -3.66 -12.31
C LYS A 206 -11.12 -4.00 -13.08
N PRO A 207 -11.36 -3.46 -14.28
CA PRO A 207 -12.55 -3.80 -15.07
C PRO A 207 -12.70 -5.30 -15.28
N ARG A 208 -13.93 -5.76 -15.50
CA ARG A 208 -14.21 -7.18 -15.78
C ARG A 208 -13.92 -7.59 -17.23
N SER A 209 -13.81 -6.61 -18.09
CA SER A 209 -13.41 -6.75 -19.52
C SER A 209 -13.33 -5.37 -20.14
#